data_922081ff80b103c1a4a0b240846fa76a
#
_entry.id   922081ff80b103c1a4a0b240846fa76a
#
_cell.length_a   1.000
_cell.length_b   1.000
_cell.length_c   1.000
_cell.angle_alpha   90.00
_cell.angle_beta   90.00
_cell.angle_gamma   90.00
#
_symmetry.space_group_name_H-M   'P 1'
#
loop_
_entity.id
_entity.type
_entity.pdbx_description
1 polymer ?
#
loop_
_entity_poly.entity_id
_entity_poly.type
_entity_poly.pdbx_seq_one_letter_code
_entity_poly.pdbx_strand_id
1 'polypeptide(L)'
;MIDLNVRFLEKGETVVFFGDSLTFADPGYVSLLQEQLQGISVVNAGHGGDKTVTALMRFRKDVLERKPDALSIFFGANDALIGHGRWADEPMLSPEAYRSNLVWMIHTARLAGISKVSVAIPFAELEDDYFLEDGDCFAAYCLAARKAADEMKARIVPLDSMFRNEWRKHPGHTGLLLTRDGVHPTEEGYRKIAEMFLLAWKMR
;
A
#
# COMPACT_ATOMS: atom_id res chain seq x y z
N MET A 1 20.52 -7.91 7.66
CA MET A 1 19.90 -6.65 8.17
C MET A 1 19.70 -5.77 6.95
N ILE A 2 18.46 -5.31 6.68
CA ILE A 2 18.26 -4.32 5.59
C ILE A 2 18.86 -3.02 6.11
N ASP A 3 19.85 -2.49 5.40
CA ASP A 3 20.35 -1.15 5.71
C ASP A 3 19.30 -0.13 5.24
N LEU A 4 18.53 0.39 6.21
CA LEU A 4 17.50 1.38 5.98
C LEU A 4 18.05 2.74 5.51
N ASN A 5 19.37 2.93 5.51
CA ASN A 5 20.02 4.14 5.07
C ASN A 5 20.41 4.12 3.58
N VAL A 6 20.26 2.99 2.91
CA VAL A 6 20.57 2.85 1.48
C VAL A 6 19.35 3.21 0.62
N ARG A 7 19.58 3.81 -0.54
CA ARG A 7 18.54 4.03 -1.56
C ARG A 7 17.87 2.71 -1.92
N PHE A 8 16.55 2.78 -2.13
CA PHE A 8 15.79 1.58 -2.46
C PHE A 8 15.93 1.19 -3.93
N LEU A 9 16.01 2.18 -4.83
CA LEU A 9 16.11 1.98 -6.27
C LEU A 9 17.34 2.68 -6.84
N GLU A 10 17.93 2.08 -7.88
CA GLU A 10 19.01 2.64 -8.67
C GLU A 10 18.56 2.93 -10.11
N LYS A 11 19.28 3.80 -10.81
CA LYS A 11 19.00 4.10 -12.22
C LYS A 11 19.12 2.83 -13.07
N GLY A 12 18.19 2.65 -14.01
CA GLY A 12 18.10 1.50 -14.87
C GLY A 12 17.22 0.38 -14.33
N GLU A 13 16.85 0.43 -13.05
CA GLU A 13 15.97 -0.58 -12.44
C GLU A 13 14.50 -0.41 -12.83
N THR A 14 13.77 -1.52 -12.73
CA THR A 14 12.32 -1.58 -12.90
C THR A 14 11.66 -1.88 -11.57
N VAL A 15 10.64 -1.10 -11.21
CA VAL A 15 9.80 -1.34 -10.04
C VAL A 15 8.35 -1.60 -10.46
N VAL A 16 7.75 -2.65 -9.89
CA VAL A 16 6.32 -2.92 -9.99
C VAL A 16 5.61 -2.43 -8.74
N PHE A 17 4.58 -1.60 -8.92
CA PHE A 17 3.63 -1.23 -7.87
C PHE A 17 2.43 -2.16 -7.98
N PHE A 18 2.30 -3.07 -7.02
CA PHE A 18 1.26 -4.09 -6.97
C PHE A 18 0.28 -3.75 -5.85
N GLY A 19 -0.99 -3.51 -6.22
CA GLY A 19 -1.98 -3.01 -5.26
C GLY A 19 -3.40 -3.05 -5.80
N ASP A 20 -4.29 -2.41 -5.06
CA ASP A 20 -5.72 -2.28 -5.35
C ASP A 20 -6.07 -1.00 -6.13
N SER A 21 -7.29 -0.45 -5.89
CA SER A 21 -7.78 0.79 -6.52
C SER A 21 -6.90 2.01 -6.22
N LEU A 22 -6.27 2.05 -5.05
CA LEU A 22 -5.38 3.16 -4.65
C LEU A 22 -4.13 3.19 -5.53
N THR A 23 -3.64 2.03 -5.93
CA THR A 23 -2.50 1.87 -6.85
C THR A 23 -2.93 2.04 -8.31
N PHE A 24 -4.12 1.53 -8.67
CA PHE A 24 -4.66 1.58 -10.03
C PHE A 24 -4.90 3.01 -10.53
N ALA A 25 -5.26 3.94 -9.63
CA ALA A 25 -5.66 5.30 -9.98
C ALA A 25 -4.64 6.03 -10.87
N ASP A 26 -5.16 6.66 -11.92
CA ASP A 26 -4.40 7.52 -12.83
C ASP A 26 -5.27 8.74 -13.21
N PRO A 27 -4.88 9.98 -12.83
CA PRO A 27 -3.69 10.33 -12.03
C PRO A 27 -3.76 9.78 -10.59
N GLY A 28 -2.62 9.32 -10.10
CA GLY A 28 -2.47 8.75 -8.78
C GLY A 28 -1.03 8.84 -8.27
N TYR A 29 -0.73 8.22 -7.13
CA TYR A 29 0.62 8.30 -6.56
C TYR A 29 1.67 7.61 -7.43
N VAL A 30 1.30 6.58 -8.21
CA VAL A 30 2.24 5.87 -9.10
C VAL A 30 2.66 6.75 -10.26
N SER A 31 1.73 7.47 -10.89
CA SER A 31 2.06 8.43 -11.96
C SER A 31 2.92 9.58 -11.44
N LEU A 32 2.64 10.10 -10.23
CA LEU A 32 3.48 11.12 -9.59
C LEU A 32 4.90 10.60 -9.27
N LEU A 33 5.03 9.34 -8.87
CA LEU A 33 6.34 8.72 -8.66
C LEU A 33 7.08 8.48 -9.97
N GLN A 34 6.39 8.10 -11.05
CA GLN A 34 7.00 7.94 -12.38
C GLN A 34 7.66 9.23 -12.87
N GLU A 35 7.04 10.38 -12.64
CA GLU A 35 7.61 11.69 -12.98
C GLU A 35 8.88 12.01 -12.18
N GLN A 36 8.95 11.57 -10.92
CA GLN A 36 10.05 11.89 -9.99
C GLN A 36 11.20 10.87 -10.00
N LEU A 37 10.93 9.62 -10.35
CA LEU A 37 11.90 8.53 -10.39
C LEU A 37 12.63 8.46 -11.74
N GLN A 38 13.35 9.52 -12.07
CA GLN A 38 14.05 9.63 -13.36
C GLN A 38 15.09 8.53 -13.56
N GLY A 39 14.99 7.85 -14.71
CA GLY A 39 15.87 6.73 -15.08
C GLY A 39 15.51 5.40 -14.40
N ILE A 40 14.33 5.31 -13.81
CA ILE A 40 13.74 4.09 -13.26
C ILE A 40 12.46 3.78 -14.03
N SER A 41 12.29 2.53 -14.44
CA SER A 41 11.06 2.07 -15.09
C SER A 41 9.99 1.78 -14.02
N VAL A 42 8.85 2.46 -14.12
CA VAL A 42 7.74 2.30 -13.19
C VAL A 42 6.59 1.55 -13.87
N VAL A 43 6.13 0.48 -13.25
CA VAL A 43 5.02 -0.34 -13.73
C VAL A 43 3.88 -0.28 -12.71
N ASN A 44 2.73 0.25 -13.13
CA ASN A 44 1.51 0.19 -12.34
C ASN A 44 0.82 -1.16 -12.59
N ALA A 45 0.70 -1.96 -11.55
CA ALA A 45 -0.01 -3.24 -11.51
C ALA A 45 -1.13 -3.21 -10.45
N GLY A 46 -1.76 -2.06 -10.27
CA GLY A 46 -2.97 -1.89 -9.48
C GLY A 46 -4.21 -2.46 -10.17
N HIS A 47 -5.16 -2.96 -9.39
CA HIS A 47 -6.45 -3.43 -9.89
C HIS A 47 -7.56 -3.08 -8.89
N GLY A 48 -8.58 -2.37 -9.37
CA GLY A 48 -9.65 -1.86 -8.51
C GLY A 48 -10.41 -2.96 -7.78
N GLY A 49 -10.64 -2.78 -6.49
CA GLY A 49 -11.41 -3.71 -5.65
C GLY A 49 -10.66 -4.97 -5.18
N ASP A 50 -9.39 -5.13 -5.56
CA ASP A 50 -8.63 -6.32 -5.16
C ASP A 50 -8.42 -6.40 -3.64
N LYS A 51 -8.70 -7.58 -3.10
CA LYS A 51 -8.20 -8.06 -1.81
C LYS A 51 -6.91 -8.83 -2.02
N THR A 52 -6.13 -9.03 -0.97
CA THR A 52 -4.89 -9.82 -1.11
C THR A 52 -5.15 -11.22 -1.67
N VAL A 53 -6.27 -11.85 -1.34
CA VAL A 53 -6.64 -13.18 -1.86
C VAL A 53 -6.84 -13.19 -3.37
N THR A 54 -7.49 -12.16 -3.94
CA THR A 54 -7.67 -12.05 -5.40
C THR A 54 -6.36 -11.65 -6.09
N ALA A 55 -5.57 -10.80 -5.45
CA ALA A 55 -4.26 -10.40 -5.93
C ALA A 55 -3.28 -11.58 -6.10
N LEU A 56 -3.35 -12.61 -5.23
CA LEU A 56 -2.55 -13.84 -5.38
C LEU A 56 -2.76 -14.51 -6.74
N MET A 57 -3.98 -14.48 -7.28
CA MET A 57 -4.32 -15.16 -8.55
C MET A 57 -3.61 -14.52 -9.75
N ARG A 58 -3.29 -13.22 -9.68
CA ARG A 58 -2.62 -12.48 -10.76
C ARG A 58 -1.13 -12.18 -10.47
N PHE A 59 -0.63 -12.55 -9.28
CA PHE A 59 0.73 -12.23 -8.84
C PHE A 59 1.81 -12.72 -9.82
N ARG A 60 1.66 -13.93 -10.35
CA ARG A 60 2.57 -14.49 -11.34
C ARG A 60 2.65 -13.62 -12.60
N LYS A 61 1.49 -13.30 -13.19
CA LYS A 61 1.39 -12.55 -14.45
C LYS A 61 1.85 -11.10 -14.28
N ASP A 62 1.38 -10.47 -13.21
CA ASP A 62 1.52 -9.02 -13.04
C ASP A 62 2.82 -8.62 -12.33
N VAL A 63 3.48 -9.56 -11.66
CA VAL A 63 4.75 -9.32 -10.95
C VAL A 63 5.87 -10.19 -11.51
N LEU A 64 5.76 -11.53 -11.38
CA LEU A 64 6.91 -12.42 -11.64
C LEU A 64 7.33 -12.45 -13.10
N GLU A 65 6.38 -12.50 -14.03
CA GLU A 65 6.64 -12.53 -15.46
C GLU A 65 7.26 -11.23 -16.01
N ARG A 66 7.12 -10.12 -15.27
CA ARG A 66 7.75 -8.83 -15.58
C ARG A 66 9.22 -8.76 -15.16
N LYS A 67 9.68 -9.68 -14.30
CA LYS A 67 11.06 -9.76 -13.80
C LYS A 67 11.60 -8.42 -13.29
N PRO A 68 10.88 -7.71 -12.41
CA PRO A 68 11.33 -6.41 -11.93
C PRO A 68 12.49 -6.56 -10.94
N ASP A 69 13.26 -5.48 -10.76
CA ASP A 69 14.32 -5.39 -9.75
C ASP A 69 13.72 -5.14 -8.34
N ALA A 70 12.57 -4.48 -8.31
CA ALA A 70 11.90 -4.13 -7.07
C ALA A 70 10.36 -4.30 -7.16
N LEU A 71 9.77 -4.61 -6.01
CA LEU A 71 8.33 -4.75 -5.83
C LEU A 71 7.84 -3.86 -4.69
N SER A 72 6.81 -3.09 -4.92
CA SER A 72 6.04 -2.41 -3.89
C SER A 72 4.66 -3.03 -3.76
N ILE A 73 4.28 -3.45 -2.57
CA ILE A 73 3.00 -4.07 -2.26
C ILE A 73 2.15 -3.09 -1.45
N PHE A 74 0.94 -2.80 -1.94
CA PHE A 74 0.01 -1.92 -1.24
C PHE A 74 -1.43 -2.44 -1.35
N PHE A 75 -1.87 -3.15 -0.32
CA PHE A 75 -3.23 -3.66 -0.13
C PHE A 75 -3.67 -3.44 1.32
N GLY A 76 -4.92 -3.73 1.59
CA GLY A 76 -5.47 -3.77 2.94
C GLY A 76 -6.79 -3.02 3.09
N ALA A 77 -7.05 -2.02 2.24
CA ALA A 77 -8.30 -1.29 2.26
C ALA A 77 -9.50 -2.23 2.03
N ASN A 78 -9.46 -3.02 0.97
CA ASN A 78 -10.53 -3.97 0.64
C ASN A 78 -10.53 -5.21 1.53
N ASP A 79 -9.36 -5.62 2.05
CA ASP A 79 -9.29 -6.75 3.00
C ASP A 79 -10.00 -6.42 4.32
N ALA A 80 -9.87 -5.16 4.77
CA ALA A 80 -10.44 -4.66 6.03
C ALA A 80 -11.88 -4.16 5.89
N LEU A 81 -12.38 -3.92 4.68
CA LEU A 81 -13.73 -3.41 4.47
C LEU A 81 -14.76 -4.42 4.94
N ILE A 82 -15.52 -3.99 5.93
CA ILE A 82 -16.80 -4.59 6.27
C ILE A 82 -17.75 -4.21 5.15
N GLY A 83 -18.36 -5.20 4.52
CA GLY A 83 -19.28 -4.94 3.44
C GLY A 83 -20.52 -4.16 3.92
N HIS A 84 -20.72 -2.95 3.38
CA HIS A 84 -21.95 -2.19 3.56
C HIS A 84 -22.60 -1.94 2.19
N GLY A 85 -23.90 -1.79 2.17
CA GLY A 85 -24.65 -1.57 0.94
C GLY A 85 -24.43 -2.70 -0.07
N ARG A 86 -23.97 -2.39 -1.28
CA ARG A 86 -23.72 -3.38 -2.34
C ARG A 86 -22.59 -4.38 -2.04
N TRP A 87 -21.80 -4.14 -1.01
CA TRP A 87 -20.66 -4.96 -0.59
C TRP A 87 -20.93 -5.76 0.68
N ALA A 88 -22.19 -5.69 1.21
CA ALA A 88 -22.58 -6.30 2.48
C ALA A 88 -22.35 -7.82 2.55
N ASP A 89 -22.39 -8.50 1.39
CA ASP A 89 -22.20 -9.95 1.29
C ASP A 89 -20.73 -10.37 1.05
N GLU A 90 -19.81 -9.40 0.92
CA GLU A 90 -18.40 -9.72 0.72
C GLU A 90 -17.68 -10.00 2.05
N PRO A 91 -17.16 -11.22 2.25
CA PRO A 91 -16.47 -11.55 3.49
C PRO A 91 -15.19 -10.73 3.64
N MET A 92 -14.97 -10.20 4.84
CA MET A 92 -13.66 -9.68 5.24
C MET A 92 -12.62 -10.80 5.25
N LEU A 93 -11.40 -10.47 4.89
CA LEU A 93 -10.28 -11.32 5.24
C LEU A 93 -9.90 -11.10 6.70
N SER A 94 -9.58 -12.17 7.44
CA SER A 94 -8.99 -11.94 8.76
C SER A 94 -7.61 -11.26 8.66
N PRO A 95 -7.20 -10.47 9.67
CA PRO A 95 -5.87 -9.88 9.69
C PRO A 95 -4.74 -10.92 9.55
N GLU A 96 -4.95 -12.15 10.06
CA GLU A 96 -3.99 -13.25 9.94
C GLU A 96 -3.90 -13.77 8.50
N ALA A 97 -5.03 -13.91 7.80
CA ALA A 97 -5.06 -14.32 6.40
C ALA A 97 -4.41 -13.24 5.51
N TYR A 98 -4.75 -11.98 5.74
CA TYR A 98 -4.13 -10.83 5.08
C TYR A 98 -2.60 -10.83 5.27
N ARG A 99 -2.12 -10.98 6.53
CA ARG A 99 -0.69 -11.08 6.83
C ARG A 99 -0.03 -12.24 6.08
N SER A 100 -0.66 -13.42 6.11
CA SER A 100 -0.14 -14.62 5.45
C SER A 100 -0.01 -14.44 3.94
N ASN A 101 -0.97 -13.75 3.32
CA ASN A 101 -0.92 -13.41 1.90
C ASN A 101 0.25 -12.45 1.57
N LEU A 102 0.49 -11.44 2.41
CA LEU A 102 1.63 -10.54 2.25
C LEU A 102 2.97 -11.30 2.39
N VAL A 103 3.09 -12.15 3.41
CA VAL A 103 4.28 -12.98 3.61
C VAL A 103 4.53 -13.87 2.38
N TRP A 104 3.48 -14.49 1.86
CA TRP A 104 3.57 -15.32 0.67
C TRP A 104 4.04 -14.53 -0.57
N MET A 105 3.48 -13.34 -0.80
CA MET A 105 3.88 -12.47 -1.92
C MET A 105 5.36 -12.09 -1.82
N ILE A 106 5.82 -11.66 -0.64
CA ILE A 106 7.20 -11.26 -0.41
C ILE A 106 8.16 -12.45 -0.59
N HIS A 107 7.80 -13.60 0.00
CA HIS A 107 8.60 -14.82 -0.11
C HIS A 107 8.73 -15.27 -1.57
N THR A 108 7.61 -15.33 -2.28
CA THR A 108 7.55 -15.76 -3.69
C THR A 108 8.33 -14.79 -4.60
N ALA A 109 8.21 -13.48 -4.37
CA ALA A 109 9.02 -12.49 -5.09
C ALA A 109 10.53 -12.76 -4.92
N ARG A 110 10.97 -13.02 -3.69
CA ARG A 110 12.40 -13.30 -3.41
C ARG A 110 12.88 -14.59 -4.01
N LEU A 111 12.07 -15.65 -4.01
CA LEU A 111 12.40 -16.90 -4.70
C LEU A 111 12.56 -16.68 -6.22
N ALA A 112 11.86 -15.70 -6.78
CA ALA A 112 11.99 -15.30 -8.17
C ALA A 112 13.16 -14.31 -8.45
N GLY A 113 13.97 -13.98 -7.42
CA GLY A 113 15.13 -13.08 -7.54
C GLY A 113 14.83 -11.61 -7.25
N ILE A 114 13.59 -11.23 -6.93
CA ILE A 114 13.22 -9.85 -6.59
C ILE A 114 13.60 -9.58 -5.12
N SER A 115 14.79 -9.05 -4.90
CA SER A 115 15.33 -8.86 -3.55
C SER A 115 14.79 -7.60 -2.87
N LYS A 116 14.47 -6.56 -3.64
CA LYS A 116 13.99 -5.27 -3.15
C LYS A 116 12.46 -5.27 -3.05
N VAL A 117 11.94 -5.47 -1.84
CA VAL A 117 10.49 -5.47 -1.60
C VAL A 117 10.14 -4.44 -0.55
N SER A 118 9.12 -3.63 -0.82
CA SER A 118 8.50 -2.72 0.14
C SER A 118 7.03 -3.04 0.35
N VAL A 119 6.54 -2.74 1.56
CA VAL A 119 5.13 -2.86 1.92
C VAL A 119 4.65 -1.49 2.38
N ALA A 120 3.65 -0.95 1.71
CA ALA A 120 2.94 0.23 2.16
C ALA A 120 1.88 -0.19 3.18
N ILE A 121 1.93 0.45 4.36
CA ILE A 121 0.98 0.16 5.43
C ILE A 121 -0.36 0.81 5.08
N PRO A 122 -1.47 0.07 5.08
CA PRO A 122 -2.77 0.61 4.71
C PRO A 122 -3.21 1.70 5.70
N PHE A 123 -4.08 2.58 5.24
CA PHE A 123 -4.65 3.68 6.02
C PHE A 123 -6.14 3.81 5.77
N ALA A 124 -6.81 4.47 6.68
CA ALA A 124 -8.14 5.04 6.49
C ALA A 124 -8.20 6.38 7.25
N GLU A 125 -8.97 7.33 6.73
CA GLU A 125 -9.40 8.51 7.49
C GLU A 125 -10.73 8.17 8.16
N LEU A 126 -10.71 8.13 9.49
CA LEU A 126 -11.81 7.64 10.31
C LEU A 126 -12.66 8.83 10.78
N GLU A 127 -13.41 9.45 9.91
CA GLU A 127 -14.38 10.49 10.30
C GLU A 127 -15.84 10.09 10.11
N ASP A 128 -16.06 8.97 9.48
CA ASP A 128 -17.40 8.47 9.28
C ASP A 128 -17.78 7.52 10.43
N ASP A 129 -18.99 7.62 10.94
CA ASP A 129 -19.59 6.70 11.93
C ASP A 129 -19.39 5.23 11.55
N TYR A 130 -19.25 4.98 10.26
CA TYR A 130 -18.93 3.71 9.61
C TYR A 130 -17.74 2.96 10.21
N PHE A 131 -16.63 3.67 10.49
CA PHE A 131 -15.45 3.07 11.10
C PHE A 131 -15.49 3.08 12.64
N LEU A 132 -16.32 3.94 13.22
CA LEU A 132 -16.47 4.06 14.67
C LEU A 132 -17.40 2.98 15.25
N GLU A 133 -18.43 2.56 14.51
CA GLU A 133 -19.37 1.52 14.95
C GLU A 133 -18.69 0.15 15.14
N ASP A 134 -17.69 -0.17 14.30
CA ASP A 134 -16.96 -1.44 14.34
C ASP A 134 -15.60 -1.35 15.03
N GLY A 135 -15.26 -0.21 15.62
CA GLY A 135 -13.96 0.07 16.21
C GLY A 135 -12.90 0.32 15.15
N ASP A 136 -11.63 0.53 15.58
CA ASP A 136 -10.49 0.71 14.67
C ASP A 136 -10.07 -0.63 14.05
N CYS A 137 -10.91 -1.19 13.17
CA CYS A 137 -10.61 -2.43 12.48
C CYS A 137 -9.34 -2.33 11.62
N PHE A 138 -9.04 -1.14 11.08
CA PHE A 138 -7.82 -0.89 10.32
C PHE A 138 -6.54 -1.05 11.15
N ALA A 139 -6.56 -0.78 12.45
CA ALA A 139 -5.38 -0.95 13.30
C ALA A 139 -4.85 -2.38 13.25
N ALA A 140 -5.73 -3.37 13.21
CA ALA A 140 -5.35 -4.79 13.10
C ALA A 140 -4.64 -5.09 11.77
N TYR A 141 -5.10 -4.53 10.66
CA TYR A 141 -4.48 -4.71 9.34
C TYR A 141 -3.16 -3.92 9.22
N CYS A 142 -3.09 -2.71 9.75
CA CYS A 142 -1.83 -1.96 9.84
C CYS A 142 -0.77 -2.75 10.62
N LEU A 143 -1.16 -3.33 11.75
CA LEU A 143 -0.26 -4.18 12.56
C LEU A 143 0.14 -5.45 11.82
N ALA A 144 -0.80 -6.10 11.12
CA ALA A 144 -0.56 -7.30 10.32
C ALA A 144 0.43 -7.03 9.18
N ALA A 145 0.27 -5.90 8.46
CA ALA A 145 1.19 -5.48 7.40
C ALA A 145 2.60 -5.20 7.94
N ARG A 146 2.71 -4.51 9.09
CA ARG A 146 4.01 -4.27 9.75
C ARG A 146 4.68 -5.58 10.15
N LYS A 147 3.94 -6.50 10.78
CA LYS A 147 4.47 -7.82 11.16
C LYS A 147 4.95 -8.61 9.94
N ALA A 148 4.21 -8.61 8.82
CA ALA A 148 4.64 -9.25 7.60
C ALA A 148 5.93 -8.62 7.04
N ALA A 149 6.00 -7.30 7.00
CA ALA A 149 7.17 -6.57 6.52
C ALA A 149 8.40 -6.82 7.41
N ASP A 150 8.25 -6.77 8.73
CA ASP A 150 9.34 -7.00 9.69
C ASP A 150 9.85 -8.44 9.62
N GLU A 151 8.95 -9.43 9.64
CA GLU A 151 9.29 -10.86 9.53
C GLU A 151 10.05 -11.14 8.25
N MET A 152 9.57 -10.60 7.16
CA MET A 152 10.15 -10.78 5.84
C MET A 152 11.25 -9.76 5.54
N LYS A 153 11.62 -8.88 6.45
CA LYS A 153 12.60 -7.81 6.24
C LYS A 153 12.32 -7.01 4.96
N ALA A 154 11.08 -6.68 4.69
CA ALA A 154 10.70 -5.78 3.62
C ALA A 154 10.79 -4.32 4.11
N ARG A 155 11.00 -3.37 3.19
CA ARG A 155 10.99 -1.96 3.54
C ARG A 155 9.57 -1.49 3.81
N ILE A 156 9.37 -0.78 4.91
CA ILE A 156 8.05 -0.22 5.27
C ILE A 156 7.89 1.17 4.67
N VAL A 157 6.74 1.42 4.05
CA VAL A 157 6.24 2.75 3.71
C VAL A 157 5.07 3.07 4.64
N PRO A 158 5.27 3.92 5.67
CA PRO A 158 4.34 4.07 6.80
C PRO A 158 3.20 5.05 6.49
N LEU A 159 2.33 4.72 5.54
CA LEU A 159 1.24 5.61 5.10
C LEU A 159 0.22 5.87 6.22
N ASP A 160 -0.14 4.85 7.01
CA ASP A 160 -1.00 4.99 8.18
C ASP A 160 -0.53 6.06 9.15
N SER A 161 0.75 6.08 9.42
CA SER A 161 1.37 7.06 10.32
C SER A 161 1.42 8.45 9.68
N MET A 162 1.63 8.52 8.36
CA MET A 162 1.63 9.77 7.62
C MET A 162 0.24 10.42 7.66
N PHE A 163 -0.82 9.68 7.31
CA PHE A 163 -2.20 10.19 7.35
C PHE A 163 -2.59 10.65 8.76
N ARG A 164 -2.29 9.85 9.78
CA ARG A 164 -2.55 10.20 11.18
C ARG A 164 -1.79 11.46 11.63
N ASN A 165 -0.56 11.65 11.16
CA ASN A 165 0.23 12.83 11.48
C ASN A 165 -0.27 14.08 10.75
N GLU A 166 -0.69 13.97 9.50
CA GLU A 166 -1.32 15.08 8.78
C GLU A 166 -2.61 15.50 9.50
N TRP A 167 -3.47 14.55 9.89
CA TRP A 167 -4.67 14.82 10.67
C TRP A 167 -4.37 15.63 11.96
N ARG A 168 -3.36 15.20 12.71
CA ARG A 168 -2.96 15.88 13.97
C ARG A 168 -2.48 17.32 13.80
N LYS A 169 -2.06 17.71 12.60
CA LYS A 169 -1.66 19.10 12.30
C LYS A 169 -2.84 20.04 12.14
N HIS A 170 -4.04 19.50 12.03
CA HIS A 170 -5.26 20.26 11.82
C HIS A 170 -6.26 20.07 12.98
N PRO A 171 -5.92 20.49 14.22
CA PRO A 171 -6.81 20.33 15.37
C PRO A 171 -8.08 21.14 15.13
N GLY A 172 -9.23 20.50 15.33
CA GLY A 172 -10.55 21.09 15.07
C GLY A 172 -11.05 20.99 13.63
N HIS A 173 -10.28 20.35 12.73
CA HIS A 173 -10.82 19.97 11.44
C HIS A 173 -11.95 18.97 11.60
N THR A 174 -13.01 19.13 10.82
CA THR A 174 -14.13 18.21 10.73
C THR A 174 -14.26 17.76 9.27
N GLY A 175 -14.61 16.51 9.03
CA GLY A 175 -14.67 15.93 7.68
C GLY A 175 -13.34 15.35 7.22
N LEU A 176 -13.34 14.74 6.06
CA LEU A 176 -12.16 14.09 5.48
C LEU A 176 -11.13 15.13 5.01
N LEU A 177 -9.86 14.89 5.30
CA LEU A 177 -8.76 15.82 4.98
C LEU A 177 -8.06 15.45 3.67
N LEU A 178 -7.63 14.20 3.55
CA LEU A 178 -6.80 13.71 2.44
C LEU A 178 -7.48 12.63 1.59
N THR A 179 -8.68 12.22 1.98
CA THR A 179 -9.49 11.26 1.22
C THR A 179 -10.84 11.86 0.83
N ARG A 180 -11.56 11.17 -0.08
CA ARG A 180 -12.90 11.58 -0.54
C ARG A 180 -14.01 10.82 0.20
N ASP A 181 -13.68 9.65 0.73
CA ASP A 181 -14.64 8.69 1.31
C ASP A 181 -14.03 7.87 2.47
N GLY A 182 -12.95 8.36 3.05
CA GLY A 182 -12.20 7.68 4.09
C GLY A 182 -11.10 6.74 3.58
N VAL A 183 -11.13 6.34 2.30
CA VAL A 183 -10.20 5.40 1.69
C VAL A 183 -9.51 5.98 0.46
N HIS A 184 -10.27 6.48 -0.52
CA HIS A 184 -9.72 6.96 -1.79
C HIS A 184 -9.16 8.38 -1.66
N PRO A 185 -7.83 8.56 -1.89
CA PRO A 185 -7.18 9.84 -1.71
C PRO A 185 -7.72 10.95 -2.60
N THR A 186 -7.67 12.17 -2.10
CA THR A 186 -7.73 13.39 -2.91
C THR A 186 -6.43 13.54 -3.69
N GLU A 187 -6.36 14.54 -4.57
CA GLU A 187 -5.10 14.88 -5.27
C GLU A 187 -3.96 15.18 -4.30
N GLU A 188 -4.25 15.91 -3.20
CA GLU A 188 -3.28 16.16 -2.15
C GLU A 188 -2.89 14.88 -1.41
N GLY A 189 -3.86 14.00 -1.13
CA GLY A 189 -3.60 12.69 -0.55
C GLY A 189 -2.63 11.86 -1.39
N TYR A 190 -2.81 11.83 -2.72
CA TYR A 190 -1.87 11.14 -3.62
C TYR A 190 -0.48 11.77 -3.62
N ARG A 191 -0.38 13.10 -3.56
CA ARG A 191 0.93 13.79 -3.43
C ARG A 191 1.64 13.38 -2.14
N LYS A 192 0.93 13.35 -1.01
CA LYS A 192 1.48 12.91 0.27
C LYS A 192 1.93 11.45 0.27
N ILE A 193 1.18 10.57 -0.40
CA ILE A 193 1.58 9.18 -0.58
C ILE A 193 2.89 9.09 -1.37
N ALA A 194 2.98 9.77 -2.52
CA ALA A 194 4.20 9.78 -3.33
C ALA A 194 5.41 10.33 -2.55
N GLU A 195 5.23 11.41 -1.81
CA GLU A 195 6.27 11.96 -0.94
C GLU A 195 6.75 10.98 0.12
N MET A 196 5.83 10.24 0.75
CA MET A 196 6.18 9.24 1.76
C MET A 196 6.94 8.06 1.15
N PHE A 197 6.59 7.63 -0.07
CA PHE A 197 7.37 6.63 -0.80
C PHE A 197 8.81 7.09 -1.04
N LEU A 198 9.01 8.31 -1.56
CA LEU A 198 10.35 8.84 -1.80
C LEU A 198 11.16 8.98 -0.51
N LEU A 199 10.53 9.38 0.58
CA LEU A 199 11.16 9.47 1.90
C LEU A 199 11.55 8.08 2.42
N ALA A 200 10.61 7.13 2.44
CA ALA A 200 10.83 5.77 2.93
C ALA A 200 11.88 5.02 2.09
N TRP A 201 11.94 5.31 0.80
CA TRP A 201 12.88 4.70 -0.13
C TRP A 201 14.23 5.43 -0.22
N LYS A 202 14.41 6.52 0.51
CA LYS A 202 15.65 7.36 0.46
C LYS A 202 15.99 7.81 -0.95
N MET A 203 14.96 8.23 -1.71
CA MET A 203 15.10 8.72 -3.09
C MET A 203 15.26 10.24 -3.17
N ARG A 204 15.09 10.94 -2.04
CA ARG A 204 15.38 12.37 -1.87
C ARG A 204 16.69 12.59 -1.15
#